data_4d00161c7c68b828441eae4e20b824d9
#
_entry.id   4d00161c7c68b828441eae4e20b824d9
#
_cell.length_a   1.000
_cell.length_b   1.000
_cell.length_c   1.000
_cell.angle_alpha   90.00
_cell.angle_beta   90.00
_cell.angle_gamma   90.00
#
_symmetry.space_group_name_H-M   'P 1'
#
loop_
_entity.id
_entity.type
_entity.pdbx_description
1 polymer ?
#
loop_
_entity_poly.entity_id
_entity_poly.type
_entity_poly.pdbx_seq_one_letter_code
_entity_poly.pdbx_strand_id
1 'polypeptide(L)'
;GTAKVQFGGRRGIIFSVSPGDVVIIPAGVGHKNLGASSDLCVVGAYPPNQMPDLCDDKATSNPDDKLKVIQNIQRVNLPSTDPVYGKDGPLLKYWKY
;
A
#
# COMPACT_ATOMS: atom_id res chain seq x y z
N GLY A 1 11.61 -15.63 2.68
CA GLY A 1 11.89 -15.33 1.28
C GLY A 1 12.25 -13.88 1.03
N THR A 2 12.54 -13.56 -0.22
CA THR A 2 12.91 -12.20 -0.65
C THR A 2 12.10 -11.79 -1.86
N ALA A 3 11.93 -10.49 -2.06
CA ALA A 3 11.25 -9.95 -3.23
C ALA A 3 11.80 -8.58 -3.61
N LYS A 4 11.64 -8.25 -4.88
CA LYS A 4 11.86 -6.90 -5.38
C LYS A 4 10.50 -6.30 -5.68
N VAL A 5 10.16 -5.19 -5.05
CA VAL A 5 8.84 -4.57 -5.11
C VAL A 5 8.95 -3.11 -5.51
N GLN A 6 8.09 -2.68 -6.42
CA GLN A 6 7.96 -1.28 -6.81
C GLN A 6 6.72 -0.68 -6.14
N PHE A 7 6.90 0.46 -5.48
CA PHE A 7 5.84 1.20 -4.80
C PHE A 7 5.62 2.54 -5.48
N GLY A 8 4.36 2.93 -5.66
CA GLY A 8 4.01 4.23 -6.22
C GLY A 8 3.84 4.27 -7.73
N GLY A 9 3.53 3.14 -8.36
CA GLY A 9 3.28 3.06 -9.79
C GLY A 9 4.55 2.95 -10.63
N ARG A 10 4.41 3.18 -11.94
CA ARG A 10 5.50 2.99 -12.91
C ARG A 10 6.75 3.84 -12.64
N ARG A 11 6.57 5.01 -12.02
CA ARG A 11 7.65 5.92 -11.65
C ARG A 11 8.04 5.81 -10.18
N GLY A 12 7.52 4.79 -9.52
CA GLY A 12 7.74 4.58 -8.10
C GLY A 12 9.12 4.04 -7.77
N ILE A 13 9.36 3.91 -6.48
CA ILE A 13 10.64 3.47 -5.93
C ILE A 13 10.66 1.94 -5.86
N ILE A 14 11.79 1.34 -6.20
CA ILE A 14 12.01 -0.10 -6.15
C ILE A 14 12.85 -0.43 -4.92
N PHE A 15 12.33 -1.34 -4.10
CA PHE A 15 13.04 -1.87 -2.93
C PHE A 15 13.18 -3.38 -3.00
N SER A 16 14.28 -3.88 -2.47
CA SER A 16 14.43 -5.30 -2.15
C SER A 16 14.02 -5.51 -0.71
N VAL A 17 13.08 -6.44 -0.49
CA VAL A 17 12.56 -6.77 0.84
C VAL A 17 12.99 -8.18 1.23
N SER A 18 13.20 -8.39 2.52
CA SER A 18 13.69 -9.64 3.10
C SER A 18 12.95 -9.95 4.40
N PRO A 19 13.12 -11.18 4.94
CA PRO A 19 12.42 -11.55 6.17
C PRO A 19 12.65 -10.56 7.30
N GLY A 20 11.59 -10.19 7.99
CA GLY A 20 11.61 -9.21 9.07
C GLY A 20 11.27 -7.78 8.63
N ASP A 21 11.21 -7.51 7.32
CA ASP A 21 10.83 -6.20 6.83
C ASP A 21 9.33 -5.98 6.99
N VAL A 22 8.96 -4.78 7.40
CA VAL A 22 7.57 -4.31 7.47
C VAL A 22 7.42 -3.11 6.56
N VAL A 23 6.42 -3.14 5.70
CA VAL A 23 6.10 -2.02 4.80
C VAL A 23 4.69 -1.55 5.09
N ILE A 24 4.55 -0.27 5.36
CA ILE A 24 3.24 0.34 5.56
C ILE A 24 2.90 1.11 4.30
N ILE A 25 1.79 0.75 3.67
CA ILE A 25 1.37 1.31 2.39
C ILE A 25 0.10 2.13 2.61
N PRO A 26 0.18 3.46 2.52
CA PRO A 26 -1.01 4.30 2.59
C PRO A 26 -2.00 3.99 1.46
N ALA A 27 -3.27 4.29 1.70
CA ALA A 27 -4.29 4.14 0.67
C ALA A 27 -3.92 4.95 -0.58
N GLY A 28 -4.11 4.36 -1.74
CA GLY A 28 -3.80 4.97 -3.02
C GLY A 28 -2.38 4.74 -3.53
N VAL A 29 -1.51 4.17 -2.72
CA VAL A 29 -0.15 3.82 -3.16
C VAL A 29 -0.17 2.41 -3.74
N GLY A 30 0.12 2.31 -5.03
CA GLY A 30 0.22 1.02 -5.72
C GLY A 30 1.51 0.29 -5.37
N HIS A 31 1.48 -1.02 -5.52
CA HIS A 31 2.68 -1.85 -5.37
C HIS A 31 2.66 -2.99 -6.37
N LYS A 32 3.85 -3.37 -6.82
CA LYS A 32 4.02 -4.42 -7.82
C LYS A 32 5.21 -5.30 -7.46
N ASN A 33 4.99 -6.60 -7.47
CA ASN A 33 6.06 -7.58 -7.34
C ASN A 33 6.81 -7.69 -8.67
N LEU A 34 8.08 -7.35 -8.67
CA LEU A 34 8.96 -7.42 -9.84
C LEU A 34 9.74 -8.73 -9.91
N GLY A 35 9.73 -9.50 -8.84
CA GLY A 35 10.41 -10.79 -8.76
C GLY A 35 10.54 -11.22 -7.33
N ALA A 36 10.40 -12.51 -7.07
CA ALA A 36 10.42 -13.05 -5.72
C ALA A 36 11.07 -14.43 -5.70
N SER A 37 11.65 -14.77 -4.56
CA SER A 37 12.10 -16.13 -4.31
C SER A 37 10.91 -17.09 -4.23
N SER A 38 11.14 -18.36 -4.50
CA SER A 38 10.06 -19.36 -4.52
C SER A 38 9.42 -19.60 -3.15
N ASP A 39 10.12 -19.24 -2.08
CA ASP A 39 9.67 -19.40 -0.70
C ASP A 39 9.10 -18.11 -0.10
N LEU A 40 8.82 -17.09 -0.91
CA LEU A 40 8.26 -15.82 -0.41
C LEU A 40 6.91 -16.05 0.27
N CYS A 41 6.80 -15.52 1.47
CA CYS A 41 5.54 -15.46 2.22
C CYS A 41 5.34 -14.04 2.73
N VAL A 42 4.22 -13.44 2.38
CA VAL A 42 3.86 -12.08 2.80
C VAL A 42 2.58 -12.14 3.62
N VAL A 43 2.60 -11.49 4.77
CA VAL A 43 1.40 -11.33 5.60
C VAL A 43 0.85 -9.95 5.38
N GLY A 44 -0.39 -9.87 4.88
CA GLY A 44 -1.12 -8.62 4.75
C GLY A 44 -1.97 -8.35 5.97
N ALA A 45 -2.00 -7.10 6.41
CA ALA A 45 -2.83 -6.67 7.53
C ALA A 45 -3.49 -5.33 7.20
N TYR A 46 -4.74 -5.18 7.64
CA TYR A 46 -5.55 -3.99 7.38
C TYR A 46 -6.18 -3.51 8.68
N PRO A 47 -6.53 -2.23 8.80
CA PRO A 47 -7.26 -1.74 9.97
C PRO A 47 -8.57 -2.49 10.17
N PRO A 48 -9.05 -2.61 11.42
CA PRO A 48 -10.32 -3.28 11.70
C PRO A 48 -11.49 -2.65 10.93
N ASN A 49 -12.42 -3.49 10.49
CA ASN A 49 -13.65 -3.07 9.81
C ASN A 49 -13.43 -2.37 8.46
N GLN A 50 -12.26 -2.56 7.85
CA GLN A 50 -12.00 -2.03 6.52
C GLN A 50 -11.80 -3.17 5.53
N MET A 51 -12.41 -3.02 4.36
CA MET A 51 -12.19 -3.93 3.24
C MET A 51 -11.35 -3.21 2.19
N PRO A 52 -10.22 -3.79 1.77
CA PRO A 52 -9.40 -3.18 0.74
C PRO A 52 -10.15 -3.17 -0.61
N ASP A 53 -10.06 -2.04 -1.29
CA ASP A 53 -10.53 -1.88 -2.65
C ASP A 53 -9.31 -2.14 -3.56
N LEU A 54 -9.23 -3.35 -4.10
CA LEU A 54 -8.09 -3.76 -4.92
C LEU A 54 -8.29 -3.29 -6.36
N CYS A 55 -7.51 -2.30 -6.76
CA CYS A 55 -7.54 -1.73 -8.09
C CYS A 55 -6.28 -2.11 -8.86
N ASP A 56 -6.45 -2.56 -10.10
CA ASP A 56 -5.34 -2.79 -11.03
C ASP A 56 -5.31 -1.70 -12.11
N ASP A 57 -4.38 -1.80 -13.05
CA ASP A 57 -4.25 -0.84 -14.14
C ASP A 57 -5.53 -0.75 -15.00
N LYS A 58 -6.31 -1.81 -15.06
CA LYS A 58 -7.58 -1.84 -15.83
C LYS A 58 -8.68 -1.05 -15.13
N ALA A 59 -8.69 -1.04 -13.80
CA ALA A 59 -9.70 -0.32 -13.03
C ALA A 59 -9.61 1.18 -13.22
N THR A 60 -8.48 1.69 -13.68
CA THR A 60 -8.23 3.13 -13.89
C THR A 60 -8.16 3.52 -15.36
N SER A 61 -8.49 2.63 -16.29
CA SER A 61 -8.48 2.92 -17.73
C SER A 61 -9.60 3.85 -18.17
N ASN A 62 -10.75 3.81 -17.47
CA ASN A 62 -11.91 4.67 -17.73
C ASN A 62 -11.86 5.89 -16.80
N PRO A 63 -12.06 7.13 -17.33
CA PRO A 63 -12.03 8.34 -16.49
C PRO A 63 -13.03 8.33 -15.33
N ASP A 64 -14.23 7.79 -15.53
CA ASP A 64 -15.24 7.71 -14.47
C ASP A 64 -14.83 6.74 -13.37
N ASP A 65 -14.27 5.59 -13.73
CA ASP A 65 -13.76 4.61 -12.78
C ASP A 65 -12.56 5.14 -12.01
N LYS A 66 -11.68 5.87 -12.69
CA LYS A 66 -10.55 6.55 -12.07
C LYS A 66 -11.01 7.56 -11.01
N LEU A 67 -12.04 8.33 -11.32
CA LEU A 67 -12.60 9.29 -10.37
C LEU A 67 -13.16 8.60 -9.12
N LYS A 68 -13.89 7.49 -9.30
CA LYS A 68 -14.39 6.68 -8.17
C LYS A 68 -13.28 6.16 -7.29
N VAL A 69 -12.19 5.67 -7.89
CA VAL A 69 -11.01 5.19 -7.15
C VAL A 69 -10.41 6.31 -6.32
N ILE A 70 -10.22 7.50 -6.89
CA ILE A 70 -9.70 8.65 -6.17
C ILE A 70 -10.61 9.04 -5.00
N GLN A 71 -11.92 9.06 -5.21
CA GLN A 71 -12.88 9.35 -4.16
C GLN A 71 -12.84 8.32 -3.04
N ASN A 72 -12.73 7.04 -3.36
CA ASN A 72 -12.62 5.97 -2.38
C ASN A 72 -11.35 6.09 -1.55
N ILE A 73 -10.22 6.44 -2.17
CA ILE A 73 -8.97 6.70 -1.49
C ILE A 73 -9.12 7.82 -0.45
N GLN A 74 -9.76 8.92 -0.85
CA GLN A 74 -9.98 10.07 0.03
C GLN A 74 -10.92 9.78 1.20
N ARG A 75 -11.76 8.75 1.08
CA ARG A 75 -12.68 8.32 2.14
C ARG A 75 -12.03 7.40 3.17
N VAL A 76 -10.84 6.88 2.91
CA VAL A 76 -10.11 6.06 3.88
C VAL A 76 -9.70 6.93 5.05
N ASN A 77 -10.13 6.56 6.25
CA ASN A 77 -9.78 7.29 7.46
C ASN A 77 -8.29 7.17 7.72
N LEU A 78 -7.69 8.29 8.12
CA LEU A 78 -6.31 8.26 8.60
C LEU A 78 -6.25 7.45 9.89
N PRO A 79 -5.28 6.54 10.03
CA PRO A 79 -5.14 5.79 11.26
C PRO A 79 -4.75 6.70 12.43
N SER A 80 -5.17 6.35 13.61
CA SER A 80 -4.81 7.10 14.83
C SER A 80 -3.43 6.76 15.35
N THR A 81 -2.88 5.64 14.92
CA THR A 81 -1.57 5.16 15.36
C THR A 81 -0.82 4.52 14.20
N ASP A 82 0.51 4.57 14.29
CA ASP A 82 1.38 3.78 13.44
C ASP A 82 1.36 2.33 13.95
N PRO A 83 1.18 1.31 13.09
CA PRO A 83 1.10 -0.08 13.55
C PRO A 83 2.41 -0.64 14.10
N VAL A 84 3.54 0.02 13.83
CA VAL A 84 4.85 -0.40 14.32
C VAL A 84 5.32 0.45 15.49
N TYR A 85 5.18 1.77 15.39
CA TYR A 85 5.74 2.73 16.36
C TYR A 85 4.69 3.44 17.24
N GLY A 86 3.41 3.18 17.04
CA GLY A 86 2.36 3.74 17.90
C GLY A 86 2.01 5.19 17.58
N LYS A 87 1.65 5.96 18.63
CA LYS A 87 1.06 7.30 18.47
C LYS A 87 1.96 8.31 17.76
N ASP A 88 3.27 8.20 17.89
CA ASP A 88 4.22 9.15 17.34
C ASP A 88 5.00 8.59 16.16
N GLY A 89 4.50 7.52 15.55
CA GLY A 89 5.18 6.86 14.46
C GLY A 89 5.18 7.63 13.15
N PRO A 90 6.08 7.26 12.21
CA PRO A 90 6.25 7.97 10.94
C PRO A 90 4.99 8.00 10.08
N LEU A 91 4.13 6.99 10.17
CA LEU A 91 2.90 6.94 9.38
C LEU A 91 2.02 8.17 9.59
N LEU A 92 1.87 8.60 10.84
CA LEU A 92 1.05 9.77 11.17
C LEU A 92 1.67 11.07 10.70
N LYS A 93 2.98 11.08 10.51
CA LYS A 93 3.71 12.25 10.04
C LYS A 93 3.61 12.41 8.51
N TYR A 94 3.66 11.30 7.79
CA TYR A 94 3.78 11.31 6.33
C TYR A 94 2.46 11.03 5.59
N TRP A 95 1.54 10.26 6.17
CA TRP A 95 0.25 10.01 5.52
C TRP A 95 -0.74 11.11 5.84
N LYS A 96 -0.91 12.01 4.88
CA LYS A 96 -1.85 13.13 4.96
C LYS A 96 -2.57 13.25 3.62
N TYR A 97 -3.81 13.67 3.67
CA TYR A 97 -4.55 14.01 2.48
C TYR A 97 -4.37 15.49 2.13
#